data_a1de9424d60141dd7400a97bdc3e7892
#
_entry.id   a1de9424d60141dd7400a97bdc3e7892
#
_cell.length_a   1.000
_cell.length_b   1.000
_cell.length_c   1.000
_cell.angle_alpha   90.00
_cell.angle_beta   90.00
_cell.angle_gamma   90.00
#
_symmetry.space_group_name_H-M   'P 1'
#
loop_
_entity.id
_entity.type
_entity.pdbx_description
1 polymer ?
#
loop_
_entity_poly.entity_id
_entity_poly.type
_entity_poly.pdbx_seq_one_letter_code
_entity_poly.pdbx_strand_id
1 'polypeptide(L)'
;MTIFTGIAAGTMFACDSENELSDTQLCVAFDGDAVLFSDESEIIVKEHGLDTFFRHEKEFENKPLAQGPLKCFLEALGKLQRKFYVKNQRINCPIRTYLVTTRSAASAGSRVLKTLRSWGLEVDEALFLAGAPKGPLLQKIRPHIFFDDQMFHIEGAQELGTIAAHVPYGIGQKYHKGKRIDTSDAKKF
;
A
#
# COMPACT_ATOMS: atom_id res chain seq x y z
N MET A 1 -17.59 8.91 7.47
CA MET A 1 -16.91 9.91 8.31
C MET A 1 -15.86 10.56 7.44
N THR A 2 -16.07 11.80 7.03
CA THR A 2 -15.17 12.50 6.11
C THR A 2 -14.02 13.07 6.93
N ILE A 3 -12.80 12.59 6.69
CA ILE A 3 -11.62 13.02 7.43
C ILE A 3 -11.10 14.32 6.80
N PHE A 4 -11.60 15.47 7.26
CA PHE A 4 -11.12 16.80 6.87
C PHE A 4 -10.06 17.37 7.83
N THR A 5 -9.32 16.52 8.54
CA THR A 5 -8.38 16.98 9.58
C THR A 5 -6.94 17.16 9.09
N GLY A 6 -6.64 16.82 7.82
CA GLY A 6 -5.25 16.79 7.33
C GLY A 6 -4.37 15.72 7.98
N ILE A 7 -4.97 14.81 8.74
CA ILE A 7 -4.31 13.67 9.38
C ILE A 7 -4.73 12.41 8.64
N ALA A 8 -3.77 11.61 8.20
CA ALA A 8 -4.05 10.31 7.63
C ALA A 8 -4.67 9.39 8.70
N ALA A 9 -5.77 8.72 8.36
CA ALA A 9 -6.44 7.79 9.25
C ALA A 9 -6.89 6.56 8.47
N GLY A 10 -6.93 5.41 9.16
CA GLY A 10 -7.39 4.16 8.62
C GLY A 10 -8.29 3.43 9.61
N THR A 11 -9.18 2.58 9.10
CA THR A 11 -9.98 1.68 9.94
C THR A 11 -9.24 0.36 10.07
N MET A 12 -8.89 -0.01 11.30
CA MET A 12 -8.24 -1.28 11.58
C MET A 12 -9.24 -2.43 11.63
N PHE A 13 -8.84 -3.53 11.02
CA PHE A 13 -9.53 -4.79 11.07
C PHE A 13 -8.61 -5.82 11.74
N ALA A 14 -8.94 -6.18 12.97
CA ALA A 14 -8.24 -7.24 13.68
C ALA A 14 -8.63 -8.61 13.13
N CYS A 15 -7.76 -9.58 13.27
CA CYS A 15 -8.04 -10.97 13.00
C CYS A 15 -7.75 -11.80 14.25
N ASP A 16 -8.56 -12.82 14.50
CA ASP A 16 -8.31 -13.81 15.55
C ASP A 16 -7.28 -14.82 15.03
N SER A 17 -6.04 -14.39 14.81
CA SER A 17 -5.01 -15.29 14.31
C SER A 17 -4.00 -15.62 15.41
N GLU A 18 -3.73 -16.91 15.57
CA GLU A 18 -2.64 -17.42 16.40
C GLU A 18 -1.27 -17.27 15.71
N ASN A 19 -1.18 -16.46 14.63
CA ASN A 19 0.06 -16.24 13.93
C ASN A 19 1.05 -15.50 14.82
N GLU A 20 2.13 -16.14 15.18
CA GLU A 20 3.23 -15.52 15.91
C GLU A 20 3.84 -14.41 15.03
N LEU A 21 3.68 -13.17 15.47
CA LEU A 21 4.37 -12.02 14.90
C LEU A 21 5.80 -11.95 15.47
N SER A 22 6.70 -11.28 14.75
CA SER A 22 8.04 -11.04 15.28
C SER A 22 7.96 -10.15 16.54
N ASP A 23 8.60 -10.57 17.63
CA ASP A 23 8.72 -9.77 18.85
C ASP A 23 9.92 -8.82 18.85
N THR A 24 10.82 -8.98 17.88
CA THR A 24 12.07 -8.22 17.76
C THR A 24 12.08 -7.23 16.60
N GLN A 25 11.16 -7.37 15.63
CA GLN A 25 11.13 -6.55 14.43
C GLN A 25 9.70 -6.14 14.06
N LEU A 26 9.43 -4.86 14.10
CA LEU A 26 8.18 -4.28 13.59
C LEU A 26 8.15 -4.33 12.05
N CYS A 27 7.28 -5.16 11.50
CA CYS A 27 7.06 -5.31 10.06
C CYS A 27 5.81 -4.54 9.64
N VAL A 28 5.97 -3.57 8.74
CA VAL A 28 4.86 -2.73 8.24
C VAL A 28 4.76 -2.88 6.73
N ALA A 29 3.61 -3.31 6.23
CA ALA A 29 3.34 -3.47 4.81
C ALA A 29 2.38 -2.39 4.30
N PHE A 30 2.66 -1.89 3.11
CA PHE A 30 1.87 -0.85 2.46
C PHE A 30 1.49 -1.28 1.05
N ASP A 31 0.27 -0.99 0.64
CA ASP A 31 -0.03 -0.88 -0.79
C ASP A 31 0.65 0.35 -1.39
N GLY A 32 0.75 0.37 -2.71
CA GLY A 32 1.31 1.47 -3.48
C GLY A 32 0.30 2.56 -3.79
N ASP A 33 -0.58 2.27 -4.75
CA ASP A 33 -1.58 3.20 -5.26
C ASP A 33 -2.62 3.54 -4.20
N ALA A 34 -3.01 4.80 -4.13
CA ALA A 34 -3.95 5.34 -3.14
C ALA A 34 -3.52 5.17 -1.66
N VAL A 35 -2.33 4.67 -1.37
CA VAL A 35 -1.74 4.53 -0.03
C VAL A 35 -0.44 5.32 0.09
N LEU A 36 0.65 4.86 -0.53
CA LEU A 36 1.92 5.61 -0.58
C LEU A 36 1.92 6.65 -1.69
N PHE A 37 1.31 6.33 -2.83
CA PHE A 37 1.11 7.20 -3.98
C PHE A 37 -0.34 7.66 -4.06
N SER A 38 -0.60 8.70 -4.87
CA SER A 38 -1.97 9.07 -5.22
C SER A 38 -2.67 7.95 -6.02
N ASP A 39 -3.97 8.12 -6.21
CA ASP A 39 -4.79 7.19 -6.99
C ASP A 39 -4.79 7.48 -8.51
N GLU A 40 -3.86 8.33 -9.00
CA GLU A 40 -3.81 8.76 -10.40
C GLU A 40 -3.77 7.60 -11.40
N SER A 41 -3.02 6.56 -11.07
CA SER A 41 -2.90 5.36 -11.91
C SER A 41 -4.12 4.45 -11.81
N GLU A 42 -4.74 4.35 -10.65
CA GLU A 42 -6.01 3.63 -10.47
C GLU A 42 -7.14 4.27 -11.25
N ILE A 43 -7.22 5.60 -11.27
CA ILE A 43 -8.20 6.34 -12.08
C ILE A 43 -8.09 5.91 -13.55
N ILE A 44 -6.87 5.85 -14.09
CA ILE A 44 -6.65 5.43 -15.48
C ILE A 44 -7.12 3.99 -15.71
N VAL A 45 -6.82 3.07 -14.80
CA VAL A 45 -7.28 1.67 -14.91
C VAL A 45 -8.80 1.59 -14.90
N LYS A 46 -9.45 2.29 -13.97
CA LYS A 46 -10.92 2.25 -13.79
C LYS A 46 -11.68 2.93 -14.94
N GLU A 47 -11.15 4.00 -15.49
CA GLU A 47 -11.83 4.80 -16.51
C GLU A 47 -11.43 4.41 -17.93
N HIS A 48 -10.20 3.95 -18.16
CA HIS A 48 -9.64 3.75 -19.50
C HIS A 48 -9.05 2.35 -19.73
N GLY A 49 -9.05 1.49 -18.72
CA GLY A 49 -8.59 0.11 -18.79
C GLY A 49 -7.07 -0.08 -18.74
N LEU A 50 -6.65 -1.34 -18.66
CA LEU A 50 -5.25 -1.74 -18.44
C LEU A 50 -4.31 -1.36 -19.58
N ASP A 51 -4.73 -1.42 -20.83
CA ASP A 51 -3.87 -1.08 -21.98
C ASP A 51 -3.47 0.40 -21.96
N THR A 52 -4.42 1.27 -21.58
CA THR A 52 -4.16 2.70 -21.42
C THR A 52 -3.24 2.96 -20.24
N PHE A 53 -3.46 2.25 -19.14
CA PHE A 53 -2.60 2.32 -17.97
C PHE A 53 -1.15 1.94 -18.33
N PHE A 54 -0.90 0.83 -19.03
CA PHE A 54 0.47 0.43 -19.37
C PHE A 54 1.17 1.43 -20.29
N ARG A 55 0.44 2.02 -21.26
CA ARG A 55 0.98 3.10 -22.11
C ARG A 55 1.33 4.33 -21.28
N HIS A 56 0.44 4.75 -20.40
CA HIS A 56 0.65 5.89 -19.50
C HIS A 56 1.84 5.68 -18.58
N GLU A 57 1.95 4.52 -17.92
CA GLU A 57 3.08 4.24 -17.01
C GLU A 57 4.43 4.24 -17.74
N LYS A 58 4.45 3.79 -19.01
CA LYS A 58 5.65 3.85 -19.86
C LYS A 58 5.98 5.28 -20.28
N GLU A 59 5.00 6.05 -20.70
CA GLU A 59 5.17 7.45 -21.12
C GLU A 59 5.66 8.32 -19.96
N PHE A 60 5.08 8.13 -18.78
CA PHE A 60 5.40 8.89 -17.58
C PHE A 60 6.38 8.20 -16.64
N GLU A 61 7.14 7.22 -17.11
CA GLU A 61 8.06 6.42 -16.29
C GLU A 61 9.07 7.27 -15.49
N ASN A 62 9.49 8.40 -16.02
CA ASN A 62 10.45 9.31 -15.38
C ASN A 62 9.77 10.44 -14.59
N LYS A 63 8.44 10.55 -14.63
CA LYS A 63 7.69 11.51 -13.83
C LYS A 63 7.23 10.86 -12.53
N PRO A 64 7.69 11.33 -11.38
CA PRO A 64 7.25 10.78 -10.09
C PRO A 64 5.72 10.78 -9.95
N LEU A 65 5.19 9.74 -9.32
CA LEU A 65 3.80 9.70 -8.86
C LEU A 65 3.57 10.79 -7.79
N ALA A 66 2.37 11.32 -7.70
CA ALA A 66 1.99 12.22 -6.62
C ALA A 66 1.91 11.47 -5.28
N GLN A 67 1.98 12.22 -4.18
CA GLN A 67 1.98 11.65 -2.82
C GLN A 67 0.60 11.09 -2.46
N GLY A 68 0.60 9.92 -1.85
CA GLY A 68 -0.56 9.34 -1.19
C GLY A 68 -0.63 9.69 0.30
N PRO A 69 -1.72 9.28 0.97
CA PRO A 69 -2.00 9.68 2.37
C PRO A 69 -0.97 9.14 3.38
N LEU A 70 -0.33 8.01 3.14
CA LEU A 70 0.62 7.41 4.08
C LEU A 70 2.10 7.60 3.69
N LYS A 71 2.40 8.41 2.66
CA LYS A 71 3.80 8.74 2.30
C LYS A 71 4.59 9.28 3.49
N CYS A 72 3.99 10.21 4.27
CA CYS A 72 4.66 10.80 5.44
C CYS A 72 4.90 9.78 6.56
N PHE A 73 4.05 8.75 6.68
CA PHE A 73 4.26 7.69 7.65
C PHE A 73 5.45 6.80 7.27
N LEU A 74 5.56 6.38 5.99
CA LEU A 74 6.75 5.69 5.49
C LEU A 74 8.02 6.53 5.70
N GLU A 75 7.95 7.84 5.45
CA GLU A 75 9.07 8.76 5.68
C GLU A 75 9.49 8.78 7.16
N ALA A 76 8.53 8.80 8.09
CA ALA A 76 8.82 8.75 9.52
C ALA A 76 9.51 7.44 9.93
N LEU A 77 9.02 6.30 9.43
CA LEU A 77 9.67 4.99 9.65
C LEU A 77 11.10 4.98 9.08
N GLY A 78 11.30 5.50 7.87
CA GLY A 78 12.63 5.61 7.26
C GLY A 78 13.60 6.51 8.06
N LYS A 79 13.09 7.59 8.68
CA LYS A 79 13.90 8.41 9.59
C LYS A 79 14.34 7.63 10.85
N LEU A 80 13.47 6.76 11.37
CA LEU A 80 13.82 5.89 12.49
C LEU A 80 14.84 4.83 12.06
N GLN A 81 14.62 4.14 10.93
CA GLN A 81 15.55 3.13 10.40
C GLN A 81 16.96 3.70 10.22
N ARG A 82 17.11 4.91 9.66
CA ARG A 82 18.41 5.55 9.47
C ARG A 82 19.20 5.74 10.77
N LYS A 83 18.54 5.92 11.93
CA LYS A 83 19.23 6.00 13.23
C LYS A 83 19.94 4.68 13.59
N PHE A 84 19.39 3.55 13.15
CA PHE A 84 20.04 2.23 13.34
C PHE A 84 21.14 2.00 12.30
N TYR A 85 20.94 2.44 11.04
CA TYR A 85 21.93 2.30 9.98
C TYR A 85 23.23 3.04 10.27
N VAL A 86 23.14 4.25 10.82
CA VAL A 86 24.33 5.04 11.27
C VAL A 86 25.14 4.29 12.32
N LYS A 87 24.50 3.43 13.13
CA LYS A 87 25.17 2.59 14.14
C LYS A 87 25.68 1.26 13.57
N ASN A 88 25.72 1.12 12.26
CA ASN A 88 26.08 -0.13 11.54
C ASN A 88 25.16 -1.34 11.89
N GLN A 89 23.92 -1.06 12.25
CA GLN A 89 22.92 -2.06 12.68
C GLN A 89 21.83 -2.26 11.62
N ARG A 90 22.15 -2.14 10.34
CA ARG A 90 21.15 -2.26 9.25
C ARG A 90 20.49 -3.65 9.25
N ILE A 91 21.27 -4.71 9.45
CA ILE A 91 20.78 -6.11 9.46
C ILE A 91 19.82 -6.35 10.64
N ASN A 92 20.12 -5.72 11.79
CA ASN A 92 19.36 -5.86 13.03
C ASN A 92 18.40 -4.69 13.26
N CYS A 93 18.00 -3.96 12.19
CA CYS A 93 17.05 -2.88 12.34
C CYS A 93 15.71 -3.43 12.84
N PRO A 94 15.16 -2.86 13.95
CA PRO A 94 13.90 -3.33 14.52
C PRO A 94 12.67 -2.90 13.73
N ILE A 95 12.85 -2.27 12.59
CA ILE A 95 11.76 -1.84 11.68
C ILE A 95 12.04 -2.39 10.30
N ARG A 96 11.05 -3.03 9.69
CA ARG A 96 11.09 -3.52 8.32
C ARG A 96 9.84 -3.07 7.57
N THR A 97 10.04 -2.53 6.38
CA THR A 97 8.98 -1.96 5.55
C THR A 97 8.84 -2.71 4.25
N TYR A 98 7.60 -2.98 3.85
CA TYR A 98 7.27 -3.69 2.62
C TYR A 98 6.34 -2.83 1.76
N LEU A 99 6.63 -2.75 0.47
CA LEU A 99 5.66 -2.36 -0.54
C LEU A 99 5.05 -3.64 -1.14
N VAL A 100 3.73 -3.79 -1.08
CA VAL A 100 3.00 -4.93 -1.63
C VAL A 100 1.96 -4.42 -2.62
N THR A 101 2.28 -4.46 -3.90
CA THR A 101 1.45 -3.87 -4.95
C THR A 101 1.02 -4.88 -6.00
N THR A 102 -0.17 -4.71 -6.56
CA THR A 102 -0.68 -5.49 -7.69
C THR A 102 -0.08 -5.06 -9.04
N ARG A 103 0.73 -4.01 -9.07
CA ARG A 103 1.48 -3.63 -10.28
C ARG A 103 2.40 -4.76 -10.74
N SER A 104 2.67 -4.82 -12.04
CA SER A 104 3.73 -5.68 -12.60
C SER A 104 5.07 -4.97 -12.51
N ALA A 105 6.10 -5.67 -12.03
CA ALA A 105 7.46 -5.14 -11.97
C ALA A 105 7.97 -4.69 -13.35
N ALA A 106 7.67 -5.49 -14.39
CA ALA A 106 8.18 -5.26 -15.74
C ALA A 106 7.53 -4.08 -16.47
N SER A 107 6.23 -3.83 -16.23
CA SER A 107 5.47 -2.84 -17.00
C SER A 107 5.14 -1.55 -16.24
N ALA A 108 5.10 -1.58 -14.91
CA ALA A 108 4.69 -0.43 -14.10
C ALA A 108 5.52 -0.25 -12.82
N GLY A 109 6.43 -1.17 -12.50
CA GLY A 109 7.26 -1.13 -11.30
C GLY A 109 8.37 -0.07 -11.36
N SER A 110 8.90 0.21 -12.55
CA SER A 110 9.99 1.17 -12.73
C SER A 110 9.63 2.57 -12.20
N ARG A 111 8.43 3.07 -12.55
CA ARG A 111 7.94 4.38 -12.11
C ARG A 111 7.80 4.45 -10.58
N VAL A 112 7.29 3.38 -9.96
CA VAL A 112 7.18 3.24 -8.50
C VAL A 112 8.53 3.38 -7.82
N LEU A 113 9.53 2.62 -8.26
CA LEU A 113 10.87 2.64 -7.68
C LEU A 113 11.58 3.99 -7.91
N LYS A 114 11.42 4.58 -9.09
CA LYS A 114 11.93 5.93 -9.39
C LYS A 114 11.28 7.00 -8.51
N THR A 115 9.98 6.87 -8.25
CA THR A 115 9.24 7.78 -7.37
C THR A 115 9.77 7.72 -5.94
N LEU A 116 9.89 6.53 -5.35
CA LEU A 116 10.45 6.37 -4.00
C LEU A 116 11.86 6.97 -3.91
N ARG A 117 12.72 6.68 -4.88
CA ARG A 117 14.08 7.26 -4.95
C ARG A 117 14.07 8.79 -5.05
N SER A 118 13.16 9.37 -5.86
CA SER A 118 13.05 10.82 -6.01
C SER A 118 12.63 11.52 -4.71
N TRP A 119 11.91 10.81 -3.84
CA TRP A 119 11.53 11.29 -2.51
C TRP A 119 12.61 11.04 -1.44
N GLY A 120 13.72 10.38 -1.81
CA GLY A 120 14.73 9.93 -0.85
C GLY A 120 14.19 8.88 0.12
N LEU A 121 13.19 8.10 -0.29
CA LEU A 121 12.58 7.04 0.48
C LEU A 121 13.01 5.67 -0.03
N GLU A 122 13.15 4.75 0.91
CA GLU A 122 13.42 3.34 0.66
C GLU A 122 12.38 2.50 1.39
N VAL A 123 12.05 1.36 0.81
CA VAL A 123 11.39 0.23 1.47
C VAL A 123 12.39 -0.91 1.51
N ASP A 124 12.33 -1.77 2.52
CA ASP A 124 13.26 -2.89 2.62
C ASP A 124 12.99 -3.93 1.53
N GLU A 125 11.71 -4.14 1.20
CA GLU A 125 11.30 -5.02 0.10
C GLU A 125 10.14 -4.42 -0.70
N ALA A 126 10.21 -4.54 -2.02
CA ALA A 126 9.13 -4.19 -2.93
C ALA A 126 8.64 -5.43 -3.69
N LEU A 127 7.39 -5.80 -3.48
CA LEU A 127 6.77 -7.03 -3.94
C LEU A 127 5.69 -6.70 -4.97
N PHE A 128 5.96 -7.03 -6.22
CA PHE A 128 5.10 -6.76 -7.37
C PHE A 128 4.35 -8.03 -7.76
N LEU A 129 3.03 -8.04 -7.63
CA LEU A 129 2.21 -9.24 -7.74
C LEU A 129 1.58 -9.44 -9.11
N ALA A 130 1.66 -8.46 -10.02
CA ALA A 130 1.10 -8.53 -11.38
C ALA A 130 -0.39 -8.97 -11.39
N GLY A 131 -1.20 -8.43 -10.48
CA GLY A 131 -2.62 -8.74 -10.34
C GLY A 131 -2.94 -9.94 -9.44
N ALA A 132 -1.94 -10.66 -8.92
CA ALA A 132 -2.19 -11.76 -7.98
C ALA A 132 -2.70 -11.25 -6.61
N PRO A 133 -3.48 -12.08 -5.86
CA PRO A 133 -3.99 -11.74 -4.54
C PRO A 133 -2.85 -11.46 -3.54
N LYS A 134 -3.02 -10.45 -2.69
CA LYS A 134 -2.03 -10.07 -1.66
C LYS A 134 -2.02 -11.02 -0.46
N GLY A 135 -3.18 -11.57 -0.08
CA GLY A 135 -3.35 -12.37 1.14
C GLY A 135 -2.32 -13.49 1.31
N PRO A 136 -2.11 -14.40 0.33
CA PRO A 136 -1.13 -15.49 0.46
C PRO A 136 0.32 -15.02 0.69
N LEU A 137 0.68 -13.86 0.14
CA LEU A 137 2.00 -13.28 0.36
C LEU A 137 2.08 -12.66 1.75
N LEU A 138 1.07 -11.90 2.18
CA LEU A 138 0.99 -11.30 3.50
C LEU A 138 1.04 -12.36 4.61
N GLN A 139 0.37 -13.50 4.42
CA GLN A 139 0.46 -14.64 5.34
C GLN A 139 1.91 -15.16 5.52
N LYS A 140 2.74 -15.06 4.49
CA LYS A 140 4.15 -15.50 4.55
C LYS A 140 5.07 -14.46 5.17
N ILE A 141 4.89 -13.18 4.87
CA ILE A 141 5.73 -12.10 5.43
C ILE A 141 5.31 -11.69 6.84
N ARG A 142 4.08 -12.02 7.27
CA ARG A 142 3.53 -11.78 8.62
C ARG A 142 3.76 -10.33 9.10
N PRO A 143 3.27 -9.31 8.38
CA PRO A 143 3.41 -7.95 8.86
C PRO A 143 2.55 -7.73 10.10
N HIS A 144 2.99 -6.86 11.00
CA HIS A 144 2.21 -6.44 12.15
C HIS A 144 0.98 -5.64 11.75
N ILE A 145 1.07 -4.95 10.62
CA ILE A 145 -0.04 -4.22 10.01
C ILE A 145 0.18 -4.07 8.50
N PHE A 146 -0.89 -4.23 7.75
CA PHE A 146 -0.95 -3.98 6.32
C PHE A 146 -1.93 -2.84 6.02
N PHE A 147 -1.54 -1.88 5.20
CA PHE A 147 -2.36 -0.74 4.78
C PHE A 147 -2.76 -0.86 3.31
N ASP A 148 -4.06 -0.75 3.03
CA ASP A 148 -4.60 -0.81 1.67
C ASP A 148 -5.87 0.07 1.57
N ASP A 149 -6.15 0.63 0.40
CA ASP A 149 -7.34 1.44 0.15
C ASP A 149 -8.53 0.61 -0.33
N GLN A 150 -8.31 -0.63 -0.73
CA GLN A 150 -9.34 -1.50 -1.30
C GLN A 150 -9.80 -2.58 -0.33
N MET A 151 -11.08 -2.54 0.05
CA MET A 151 -11.66 -3.45 1.02
C MET A 151 -11.48 -4.94 0.68
N PHE A 152 -11.50 -5.32 -0.61
CA PHE A 152 -11.33 -6.72 -0.97
C PHE A 152 -9.91 -7.23 -0.67
N HIS A 153 -8.88 -6.38 -0.69
CA HIS A 153 -7.53 -6.74 -0.24
C HIS A 153 -7.45 -6.84 1.28
N ILE A 154 -8.17 -5.95 1.99
CA ILE A 154 -8.29 -6.01 3.45
C ILE A 154 -8.96 -7.33 3.87
N GLU A 155 -10.11 -7.66 3.27
CA GLU A 155 -10.84 -8.91 3.53
C GLU A 155 -9.94 -10.13 3.26
N GLY A 156 -9.27 -10.17 2.08
CA GLY A 156 -8.37 -11.27 1.73
C GLY A 156 -7.12 -11.38 2.61
N ALA A 157 -6.65 -10.29 3.19
CA ALA A 157 -5.57 -10.30 4.18
C ALA A 157 -6.05 -10.86 5.53
N GLN A 158 -7.24 -10.42 5.99
CA GLN A 158 -7.85 -10.89 7.24
C GLN A 158 -8.18 -12.39 7.22
N GLU A 159 -8.75 -12.89 6.11
CA GLU A 159 -9.07 -14.31 5.95
C GLU A 159 -7.85 -15.22 6.16
N LEU A 160 -6.64 -14.70 5.91
CA LEU A 160 -5.38 -15.42 6.09
C LEU A 160 -4.59 -14.96 7.33
N GLY A 161 -5.25 -14.29 8.26
CA GLY A 161 -4.71 -13.96 9.58
C GLY A 161 -3.78 -12.74 9.62
N THR A 162 -3.88 -11.81 8.66
CA THR A 162 -3.12 -10.57 8.68
C THR A 162 -3.97 -9.41 9.21
N ILE A 163 -3.46 -8.68 10.21
CA ILE A 163 -4.06 -7.42 10.66
C ILE A 163 -3.95 -6.40 9.54
N ALA A 164 -5.08 -5.85 9.11
CA ALA A 164 -5.13 -4.91 8.00
C ALA A 164 -5.85 -3.61 8.38
N ALA A 165 -5.43 -2.51 7.78
CA ALA A 165 -6.01 -1.20 7.99
C ALA A 165 -6.46 -0.60 6.64
N HIS A 166 -7.75 -0.36 6.52
CA HIS A 166 -8.33 0.29 5.36
C HIS A 166 -8.03 1.80 5.38
N VAL A 167 -7.42 2.28 4.31
CA VAL A 167 -7.13 3.69 4.06
C VAL A 167 -8.22 4.27 3.16
N PRO A 168 -9.17 5.06 3.68
CA PRO A 168 -10.32 5.55 2.92
C PRO A 168 -9.93 6.72 2.01
N TYR A 169 -9.15 6.46 0.97
CA TYR A 169 -8.66 7.45 0.02
C TYR A 169 -8.79 6.94 -1.43
N GLY A 170 -8.97 7.89 -2.34
CA GLY A 170 -8.92 7.67 -3.77
C GLY A 170 -10.18 7.11 -4.41
N ILE A 171 -10.06 6.81 -5.70
CA ILE A 171 -11.16 6.33 -6.54
C ILE A 171 -11.68 4.96 -6.10
N GLY A 172 -10.84 4.16 -5.45
CA GLY A 172 -11.19 2.85 -4.90
C GLY A 172 -12.44 2.90 -4.00
N GLN A 173 -12.65 4.03 -3.30
CA GLN A 173 -13.82 4.24 -2.43
C GLN A 173 -15.17 4.27 -3.17
N LYS A 174 -15.15 4.45 -4.49
CA LYS A 174 -16.35 4.44 -5.34
C LYS A 174 -16.73 3.04 -5.84
N TYR A 175 -15.92 2.03 -5.48
CA TYR A 175 -16.10 0.67 -5.99
C TYR A 175 -16.13 -0.35 -4.85
N HIS A 176 -17.00 -1.36 -4.97
CA HIS A 176 -16.98 -2.54 -4.11
C HIS A 176 -16.92 -3.79 -4.99
N LYS A 177 -15.95 -4.69 -4.72
CA LYS A 177 -15.70 -5.90 -5.51
C LYS A 177 -15.67 -5.64 -7.04
N GLY A 178 -15.04 -4.52 -7.44
CA GLY A 178 -14.90 -4.11 -8.85
C GLY A 178 -16.14 -3.47 -9.47
N LYS A 179 -17.27 -3.38 -8.74
CA LYS A 179 -18.50 -2.69 -9.20
C LYS A 179 -18.60 -1.31 -8.58
N ARG A 180 -19.01 -0.31 -9.37
CA ARG A 180 -19.26 1.04 -8.86
C ARG A 180 -20.41 1.01 -7.87
N ILE A 181 -20.22 1.65 -6.71
CA ILE A 181 -21.26 1.82 -5.71
C ILE A 181 -22.15 2.99 -6.14
N ASP A 182 -23.44 2.75 -6.35
CA ASP A 182 -24.39 3.85 -6.55
C ASP A 182 -24.56 4.61 -5.24
N THR A 183 -24.46 5.94 -5.31
CA THR A 183 -24.53 6.84 -4.15
C THR A 183 -25.84 6.78 -3.36
N SER A 184 -26.86 6.09 -3.88
CA SER A 184 -28.11 5.78 -3.17
C SER A 184 -27.94 4.76 -2.06
N ASP A 185 -26.92 3.86 -2.11
CA ASP A 185 -26.69 2.81 -1.15
C ASP A 185 -25.70 3.20 -0.03
N ALA A 186 -24.99 4.32 -0.18
CA ALA A 186 -23.99 4.80 0.77
C ALA A 186 -24.56 5.26 2.14
N LYS A 187 -25.88 5.21 2.33
CA LYS A 187 -26.54 5.53 3.61
C LYS A 187 -26.83 4.31 4.51
N LYS A 188 -26.34 3.12 4.14
CA LYS A 188 -26.63 1.87 4.88
C LYS A 188 -25.40 1.27 5.57
N PHE A 189 -24.25 1.97 5.61
CA PHE A 189 -23.06 1.51 6.34
C PHE A 189 -22.55 2.57 7.30
#